data_24aa6057a5a7d7f15ecd7fd60c0368fd
#
_entry.id   24aa6057a5a7d7f15ecd7fd60c0368fd
#
_cell.length_a   1.000
_cell.length_b   1.000
_cell.length_c   1.000
_cell.angle_alpha   90.00
_cell.angle_beta   90.00
_cell.angle_gamma   90.00
#
_symmetry.space_group_name_H-M   'P 1'
#
loop_
_entity.id
_entity.type
_entity.pdbx_description
1 polymer ?
#
loop_
_entity_poly.entity_id
_entity_poly.type
_entity_poly.pdbx_seq_one_letter_code
_entity_poly.pdbx_strand_id
1 'polypeptide(L)'
;MAVGAASQPGQFTVTADAAVVARQLGRPPRGLRQVAHRCPCGLPDVVETAPRLADGTPFPTLYYLTCPRAVAAMSRLEAAGVMREMQEQLAADATLRAAYQAAHRDYLARRDEVARAAGVAPLPPGTQSAGGMPSRVKCLHALAAHELAVPGANPLGRQALAAAGRWWAAGPCVSPGAARESAVETAVKPHGGRPRAAGETGGDAPQGTQGGRAGAPEAR
;
A
#
# COMPACT_ATOMS: atom_id res chain seq x y z
N MET A 1 30.03 29.25 25.31
CA MET A 1 29.39 29.47 24.02
C MET A 1 28.64 28.18 23.67
N ALA A 2 27.30 28.15 23.84
CA ALA A 2 26.48 27.01 23.54
C ALA A 2 26.07 27.09 22.05
N VAL A 3 26.50 26.11 21.24
CA VAL A 3 26.15 25.99 19.84
C VAL A 3 24.75 25.33 19.78
N GLY A 4 23.76 26.15 19.45
CA GLY A 4 22.40 25.68 19.25
C GLY A 4 22.34 24.67 18.10
N ALA A 5 21.82 23.49 18.36
CA ALA A 5 21.51 22.49 17.34
C ALA A 5 20.38 23.01 16.47
N ALA A 6 20.68 23.32 15.20
CA ALA A 6 19.71 23.68 14.21
C ALA A 6 18.87 22.43 13.88
N SER A 7 17.59 22.46 14.23
CA SER A 7 16.60 21.43 13.87
C SER A 7 16.45 21.38 12.35
N GLN A 8 16.73 20.24 11.75
CA GLN A 8 16.57 20.02 10.31
C GLN A 8 15.07 20.02 9.95
N PRO A 9 14.63 20.81 8.95
CA PRO A 9 13.21 20.98 8.64
C PRO A 9 12.51 19.76 8.01
N GLY A 10 13.22 18.65 7.77
CA GLY A 10 12.67 17.45 7.11
C GLY A 10 12.08 16.37 8.05
N GLN A 11 12.46 16.36 9.33
CA GLN A 11 12.06 15.25 10.24
C GLN A 11 10.65 15.42 10.83
N PHE A 12 10.16 16.64 10.98
CA PHE A 12 8.83 16.90 11.56
C PHE A 12 7.67 16.61 10.60
N THR A 13 7.88 16.73 9.29
CA THR A 13 6.87 16.46 8.26
C THR A 13 6.59 14.98 8.09
N VAL A 14 7.60 14.12 8.18
CA VAL A 14 7.45 12.67 7.97
C VAL A 14 6.60 12.00 9.06
N THR A 15 6.74 12.41 10.33
CA THR A 15 5.96 11.85 11.44
C THR A 15 4.50 12.26 11.40
N ALA A 16 4.19 13.52 11.09
CA ALA A 16 2.83 14.01 10.97
C ALA A 16 2.10 13.37 9.77
N ASP A 17 2.77 13.28 8.63
CA ASP A 17 2.23 12.63 7.44
C ASP A 17 2.03 11.12 7.64
N ALA A 18 2.96 10.43 8.31
CA ALA A 18 2.82 9.02 8.63
C ALA A 18 1.57 8.74 9.48
N ALA A 19 1.27 9.61 10.46
CA ALA A 19 0.06 9.52 11.26
C ALA A 19 -1.22 9.73 10.43
N VAL A 20 -1.20 10.69 9.50
CA VAL A 20 -2.31 10.91 8.56
C VAL A 20 -2.50 9.69 7.66
N VAL A 21 -1.42 9.18 7.07
CA VAL A 21 -1.45 8.00 6.19
C VAL A 21 -1.93 6.76 6.95
N ALA A 22 -1.50 6.57 8.21
CA ALA A 22 -1.99 5.47 9.05
C ALA A 22 -3.52 5.52 9.25
N ARG A 23 -4.07 6.72 9.47
CA ARG A 23 -5.54 6.90 9.56
C ARG A 23 -6.25 6.65 8.23
N GLN A 24 -5.67 7.12 7.12
CA GLN A 24 -6.21 6.87 5.78
C GLN A 24 -6.28 5.38 5.46
N LEU A 25 -5.27 4.62 5.88
CA LEU A 25 -5.15 3.19 5.62
C LEU A 25 -5.81 2.30 6.68
N GLY A 26 -6.19 2.85 7.84
CA GLY A 26 -6.67 2.08 9.00
C GLY A 26 -5.59 1.20 9.65
N ARG A 27 -4.32 1.39 9.31
CA ARG A 27 -3.16 0.66 9.83
C ARG A 27 -1.87 1.45 9.59
N PRO A 28 -0.78 1.17 10.33
CA PRO A 28 0.53 1.75 10.05
C PRO A 28 0.97 1.47 8.60
N PRO A 29 1.51 2.48 7.88
CA PRO A 29 2.04 2.29 6.54
C PRO A 29 3.30 1.43 6.57
N ARG A 30 3.43 0.52 5.58
CA ARG A 30 4.64 -0.30 5.43
C ARG A 30 5.57 0.34 4.39
N GLY A 31 6.84 0.42 4.73
CA GLY A 31 7.87 0.91 3.81
C GLY A 31 7.71 2.37 3.37
N LEU A 32 6.96 3.19 4.12
CA LEU A 32 6.79 4.62 3.82
C LEU A 32 8.14 5.34 3.79
N ARG A 33 8.43 6.00 2.66
CA ARG A 33 9.62 6.83 2.49
C ARG A 33 9.28 8.31 2.53
N GLN A 34 8.36 8.73 1.69
CA GLN A 34 7.93 10.14 1.59
C GLN A 34 6.53 10.26 1.01
N VAL A 35 5.97 11.47 1.13
CA VAL A 35 4.76 11.84 0.40
C VAL A 35 5.16 12.17 -1.04
N ALA A 36 4.61 11.43 -2.00
CA ALA A 36 4.86 11.64 -3.42
C ALA A 36 3.89 12.65 -4.05
N HIS A 37 2.66 12.75 -3.51
CA HIS A 37 1.67 13.74 -3.95
C HIS A 37 0.73 14.12 -2.81
N ARG A 38 0.26 15.37 -2.84
CA ARG A 38 -0.75 15.90 -1.90
C ARG A 38 -2.03 16.26 -2.63
N CYS A 39 -3.11 15.78 -2.09
CA CYS A 39 -4.46 16.15 -2.49
C CYS A 39 -4.67 17.67 -2.33
N PRO A 40 -5.51 18.33 -3.15
CA PRO A 40 -5.91 19.71 -2.96
C PRO A 40 -6.51 20.03 -1.59
N CYS A 41 -6.93 19.02 -0.82
CA CYS A 41 -7.32 19.20 0.60
C CYS A 41 -6.13 19.36 1.56
N GLY A 42 -4.89 19.35 1.06
CA GLY A 42 -3.64 19.51 1.82
C GLY A 42 -3.07 18.22 2.42
N LEU A 43 -3.84 17.12 2.47
CA LEU A 43 -3.39 15.84 3.02
C LEU A 43 -2.65 14.99 1.97
N PRO A 44 -1.76 14.06 2.39
CA PRO A 44 -1.20 13.07 1.49
C PRO A 44 -2.29 12.29 0.75
N ASP A 45 -2.11 12.00 -0.52
CA ASP A 45 -2.95 11.07 -1.27
C ASP A 45 -2.14 10.00 -2.02
N VAL A 46 -0.85 10.27 -2.27
CA VAL A 46 0.09 9.25 -2.75
C VAL A 46 1.37 9.28 -1.92
N VAL A 47 1.83 8.13 -1.53
CA VAL A 47 3.13 7.94 -0.88
C VAL A 47 4.07 7.13 -1.74
N GLU A 48 5.37 7.42 -1.61
CA GLU A 48 6.45 6.60 -2.13
C GLU A 48 6.85 5.57 -1.09
N THR A 49 7.05 4.33 -1.52
CA THR A 49 7.40 3.22 -0.64
C THR A 49 8.77 2.64 -1.00
N ALA A 50 9.43 2.07 -0.02
CA ALA A 50 10.69 1.37 -0.23
C ALA A 50 10.48 0.10 -1.08
N PRO A 51 11.36 -0.19 -2.05
CA PRO A 51 11.26 -1.41 -2.87
C PRO A 51 11.48 -2.70 -2.09
N ARG A 52 12.05 -2.60 -0.88
CA ARG A 52 12.17 -3.68 0.10
C ARG A 52 11.78 -3.16 1.48
N LEU A 53 11.12 -4.01 2.24
CA LEU A 53 10.82 -3.74 3.65
C LEU A 53 12.07 -3.95 4.52
N ALA A 54 12.00 -3.55 5.79
CA ALA A 54 13.13 -3.66 6.72
C ALA A 54 13.62 -5.11 6.93
N ASP A 55 12.73 -6.09 6.76
CA ASP A 55 13.05 -7.52 6.82
C ASP A 55 13.61 -8.08 5.48
N GLY A 56 13.87 -7.23 4.48
CA GLY A 56 14.35 -7.61 3.16
C GLY A 56 13.25 -8.08 2.19
N THR A 57 12.01 -8.21 2.65
CA THR A 57 10.88 -8.64 1.80
C THR A 57 10.70 -7.70 0.61
N PRO A 58 10.64 -8.20 -0.64
CA PRO A 58 10.36 -7.38 -1.82
C PRO A 58 9.01 -6.67 -1.70
N PHE A 59 8.99 -5.37 -1.99
CA PHE A 59 7.79 -4.54 -2.01
C PHE A 59 7.72 -3.78 -3.35
N PRO A 60 7.15 -4.39 -4.40
CA PRO A 60 7.27 -3.88 -5.76
C PRO A 60 6.44 -2.62 -6.06
N THR A 61 5.47 -2.28 -5.23
CA THR A 61 4.67 -1.07 -5.39
C THR A 61 5.49 0.14 -4.96
N LEU A 62 5.82 1.03 -5.90
CA LEU A 62 6.58 2.26 -5.59
C LEU A 62 5.67 3.39 -5.12
N TYR A 63 4.53 3.59 -5.78
CA TYR A 63 3.56 4.64 -5.47
C TYR A 63 2.26 4.02 -4.99
N TYR A 64 1.83 4.41 -3.79
CA TYR A 64 0.65 3.86 -3.14
C TYR A 64 -0.40 4.95 -2.90
N LEU A 65 -1.61 4.75 -3.46
CA LEU A 65 -2.75 5.67 -3.26
C LEU A 65 -3.32 5.45 -1.85
N THR A 66 -3.27 6.48 -1.01
CA THR A 66 -3.66 6.38 0.41
C THR A 66 -4.98 7.06 0.74
N CYS A 67 -5.35 8.11 -0.01
CA CYS A 67 -6.58 8.86 0.25
C CYS A 67 -7.83 7.97 0.05
N PRO A 68 -8.65 7.69 1.09
CA PRO A 68 -9.80 6.78 0.98
C PRO A 68 -10.85 7.27 -0.01
N ARG A 69 -10.97 8.58 -0.25
CA ARG A 69 -11.90 9.13 -1.25
C ARG A 69 -11.41 8.89 -2.67
N ALA A 70 -10.10 9.06 -2.91
CA ALA A 70 -9.49 8.73 -4.20
C ALA A 70 -9.56 7.23 -4.46
N VAL A 71 -9.27 6.40 -3.45
CA VAL A 71 -9.42 4.94 -3.50
C VAL A 71 -10.85 4.55 -3.87
N ALA A 72 -11.86 5.10 -3.17
CA ALA A 72 -13.25 4.83 -3.48
C ALA A 72 -13.66 5.30 -4.89
N ALA A 73 -13.08 6.41 -5.39
CA ALA A 73 -13.32 6.87 -6.76
C ALA A 73 -12.74 5.88 -7.79
N MET A 74 -11.51 5.40 -7.62
CA MET A 74 -10.92 4.37 -8.47
C MET A 74 -11.73 3.07 -8.42
N SER A 75 -12.12 2.62 -7.23
CA SER A 75 -12.95 1.41 -7.06
C SER A 75 -14.28 1.49 -7.81
N ARG A 76 -14.94 2.66 -7.82
CA ARG A 76 -16.17 2.86 -8.61
C ARG A 76 -15.92 2.75 -10.10
N LEU A 77 -14.82 3.29 -10.62
CA LEU A 77 -14.46 3.18 -12.03
C LEU A 77 -14.12 1.72 -12.41
N GLU A 78 -13.40 1.01 -11.54
CA GLU A 78 -13.11 -0.42 -11.73
C GLU A 78 -14.41 -1.25 -11.78
N ALA A 79 -15.34 -1.00 -10.86
CA ALA A 79 -16.66 -1.65 -10.84
C ALA A 79 -17.53 -1.30 -12.05
N ALA A 80 -17.39 -0.09 -12.59
CA ALA A 80 -18.10 0.35 -13.80
C ALA A 80 -17.51 -0.23 -15.11
N GLY A 81 -16.41 -0.98 -15.04
CA GLY A 81 -15.83 -1.63 -16.23
C GLY A 81 -14.81 -0.80 -17.00
N VAL A 82 -14.40 0.37 -16.50
CA VAL A 82 -13.46 1.29 -17.17
C VAL A 82 -12.13 0.59 -17.52
N MET A 83 -11.67 -0.36 -16.72
CA MET A 83 -10.45 -1.12 -17.05
C MET A 83 -10.58 -1.92 -18.36
N ARG A 84 -11.74 -2.47 -18.66
CA ARG A 84 -12.00 -3.17 -19.92
C ARG A 84 -11.97 -2.21 -21.10
N GLU A 85 -12.63 -1.06 -20.98
CA GLU A 85 -12.63 -0.02 -22.02
C GLU A 85 -11.21 0.49 -22.28
N MET A 86 -10.43 0.75 -21.24
CA MET A 86 -9.01 1.14 -21.38
C MET A 86 -8.15 0.03 -22.01
N GLN A 87 -8.45 -1.23 -21.73
CA GLN A 87 -7.77 -2.36 -22.37
C GLN A 87 -8.08 -2.46 -23.87
N GLU A 88 -9.32 -2.20 -24.26
CA GLU A 88 -9.75 -2.13 -25.66
C GLU A 88 -9.08 -0.96 -26.39
N GLN A 89 -9.03 0.23 -25.77
CA GLN A 89 -8.29 1.38 -26.29
C GLN A 89 -6.80 1.06 -26.46
N LEU A 90 -6.20 0.41 -25.48
CA LEU A 90 -4.79 0.01 -25.52
C LEU A 90 -4.51 -1.00 -26.65
N ALA A 91 -5.47 -1.86 -26.98
CA ALA A 91 -5.37 -2.79 -28.12
C ALA A 91 -5.49 -2.08 -29.47
N ALA A 92 -6.34 -1.07 -29.56
CA ALA A 92 -6.64 -0.36 -30.82
C ALA A 92 -5.61 0.74 -31.14
N ASP A 93 -5.06 1.45 -30.15
CA ASP A 93 -4.20 2.63 -30.32
C ASP A 93 -2.73 2.30 -30.10
N ALA A 94 -1.95 2.31 -31.17
CA ALA A 94 -0.50 2.07 -31.12
C ALA A 94 0.27 3.18 -30.38
N THR A 95 -0.20 4.43 -30.46
CA THR A 95 0.41 5.57 -29.77
C THR A 95 0.21 5.46 -28.27
N LEU A 96 -1.02 5.13 -27.86
CA LEU A 96 -1.33 4.88 -26.45
C LEU A 96 -0.51 3.69 -25.89
N ARG A 97 -0.38 2.60 -26.66
CA ARG A 97 0.48 1.47 -26.28
C ARG A 97 1.94 1.89 -26.07
N ALA A 98 2.50 2.67 -26.99
CA ALA A 98 3.88 3.13 -26.88
C ALA A 98 4.08 4.03 -25.63
N ALA A 99 3.13 4.92 -25.36
CA ALA A 99 3.14 5.78 -24.17
C ALA A 99 2.98 4.94 -22.87
N TYR A 100 2.13 3.93 -22.86
CA TYR A 100 1.95 3.05 -21.71
C TYR A 100 3.17 2.16 -21.44
N GLN A 101 3.87 1.72 -22.50
CA GLN A 101 5.16 1.05 -22.36
C GLN A 101 6.25 1.99 -21.84
N ALA A 102 6.23 3.26 -22.22
CA ALA A 102 7.12 4.28 -21.65
C ALA A 102 6.84 4.49 -20.16
N ALA A 103 5.58 4.55 -19.75
CA ALA A 103 5.17 4.60 -18.35
C ALA A 103 5.71 3.41 -17.53
N HIS A 104 5.69 2.21 -18.11
CA HIS A 104 6.28 1.02 -17.48
C HIS A 104 7.78 1.18 -17.24
N ARG A 105 8.53 1.63 -18.26
CA ARG A 105 9.99 1.82 -18.15
C ARG A 105 10.34 2.90 -17.13
N ASP A 106 9.61 4.03 -17.14
CA ASP A 106 9.78 5.11 -16.16
C ASP A 106 9.57 4.60 -14.73
N TYR A 107 8.48 3.86 -14.51
CA TYR A 107 8.18 3.29 -13.19
C TYR A 107 9.30 2.38 -12.67
N LEU A 108 9.83 1.50 -13.53
CA LEU A 108 10.93 0.59 -13.16
C LEU A 108 12.21 1.37 -12.86
N ALA A 109 12.57 2.34 -13.70
CA ALA A 109 13.76 3.16 -13.52
C ALA A 109 13.73 3.93 -12.18
N ARG A 110 12.58 4.54 -11.84
CA ARG A 110 12.40 5.23 -10.55
C ARG A 110 12.46 4.30 -9.37
N ARG A 111 11.86 3.11 -9.48
CA ARG A 111 11.92 2.12 -8.41
C ARG A 111 13.36 1.66 -8.15
N ASP A 112 14.14 1.45 -9.19
CA ASP A 112 15.54 1.05 -9.08
C ASP A 112 16.42 2.20 -8.55
N GLU A 113 16.10 3.45 -8.88
CA GLU A 113 16.75 4.64 -8.32
C GLU A 113 16.48 4.75 -6.81
N VAL A 114 15.24 4.57 -6.39
CA VAL A 114 14.86 4.55 -4.97
C VAL A 114 15.55 3.42 -4.22
N ALA A 115 15.70 2.23 -4.83
CA ALA A 115 16.45 1.13 -4.23
C ALA A 115 17.92 1.51 -4.01
N ARG A 116 18.58 2.06 -5.05
CA ARG A 116 19.98 2.51 -4.96
C ARG A 116 20.16 3.62 -3.92
N ALA A 117 19.27 4.61 -3.90
CA ALA A 117 19.29 5.69 -2.91
C ALA A 117 19.06 5.20 -1.47
N ALA A 118 18.34 4.09 -1.30
CA ALA A 118 18.13 3.43 0.00
C ALA A 118 19.25 2.46 0.38
N GLY A 119 20.27 2.26 -0.46
CA GLY A 119 21.35 1.29 -0.20
C GLY A 119 20.90 -0.16 -0.26
N VAL A 120 19.78 -0.46 -0.94
CA VAL A 120 19.27 -1.83 -1.09
C VAL A 120 19.35 -2.29 -2.54
N ALA A 121 19.49 -3.60 -2.75
CA ALA A 121 19.51 -4.14 -4.10
C ALA A 121 18.18 -3.88 -4.82
N PRO A 122 18.19 -3.47 -6.09
CA PRO A 122 17.01 -3.42 -6.94
C PRO A 122 16.27 -4.75 -6.94
N LEU A 123 14.99 -4.72 -7.28
CA LEU A 123 14.22 -5.96 -7.47
C LEU A 123 14.73 -6.71 -8.69
N PRO A 124 14.60 -8.05 -8.74
CA PRO A 124 15.08 -8.85 -9.87
C PRO A 124 14.54 -8.36 -11.21
N PRO A 125 15.33 -8.47 -12.29
CA PRO A 125 14.85 -8.20 -13.65
C PRO A 125 13.56 -8.98 -13.95
N GLY A 126 12.62 -8.35 -14.63
CA GLY A 126 11.30 -8.94 -14.93
C GLY A 126 10.27 -8.82 -13.81
N THR A 127 10.65 -8.30 -12.63
CA THR A 127 9.65 -7.94 -11.62
C THR A 127 8.67 -6.92 -12.20
N GLN A 128 7.38 -7.23 -12.12
CA GLN A 128 6.32 -6.37 -12.66
C GLN A 128 6.39 -4.95 -12.06
N SER A 129 5.98 -3.95 -12.83
CA SER A 129 5.79 -2.59 -12.34
C SER A 129 4.49 -2.49 -11.52
N ALA A 130 3.50 -1.78 -11.99
CA ALA A 130 2.24 -1.60 -11.29
C ALA A 130 1.05 -1.61 -12.26
N GLY A 131 -0.15 -1.87 -11.77
CA GLY A 131 -1.39 -1.69 -12.50
C GLY A 131 -1.59 -2.58 -13.73
N GLY A 132 -0.70 -3.54 -13.98
CA GLY A 132 -0.72 -4.41 -15.16
C GLY A 132 0.15 -3.95 -16.33
N MET A 133 0.90 -2.84 -16.17
CA MET A 133 1.85 -2.37 -17.19
C MET A 133 2.87 -3.48 -17.55
N PRO A 134 3.37 -3.54 -18.80
CA PRO A 134 3.14 -2.60 -19.90
C PRO A 134 1.99 -2.94 -20.84
N SER A 135 1.31 -4.07 -20.67
CA SER A 135 0.38 -4.59 -21.70
C SER A 135 -1.06 -4.79 -21.23
N ARG A 136 -1.31 -4.71 -19.93
CA ARG A 136 -2.61 -4.96 -19.31
C ARG A 136 -3.03 -3.83 -18.40
N VAL A 137 -4.35 -3.63 -18.26
CA VAL A 137 -4.95 -2.71 -17.28
C VAL A 137 -5.58 -3.54 -16.18
N LYS A 138 -4.96 -3.58 -15.00
CA LYS A 138 -5.38 -4.44 -13.88
C LYS A 138 -5.77 -3.68 -12.60
N CYS A 139 -5.32 -2.43 -12.45
CA CYS A 139 -5.56 -1.68 -11.22
C CYS A 139 -5.45 -0.18 -11.49
N LEU A 140 -6.58 0.54 -11.46
CA LEU A 140 -6.61 1.99 -11.66
C LEU A 140 -5.95 2.73 -10.49
N HIS A 141 -5.99 2.20 -9.28
CA HIS A 141 -5.34 2.80 -8.11
C HIS A 141 -3.82 2.98 -8.34
N ALA A 142 -3.17 1.95 -8.87
CA ALA A 142 -1.74 2.00 -9.13
C ALA A 142 -1.37 2.92 -10.29
N LEU A 143 -2.19 2.96 -11.35
CA LEU A 143 -1.98 3.85 -12.50
C LEU A 143 -2.21 5.31 -12.13
N ALA A 144 -3.26 5.60 -11.36
CA ALA A 144 -3.57 6.92 -10.84
C ALA A 144 -2.48 7.41 -9.86
N ALA A 145 -2.00 6.53 -8.97
CA ALA A 145 -0.92 6.86 -8.05
C ALA A 145 0.39 7.22 -8.80
N HIS A 146 0.71 6.50 -9.87
CA HIS A 146 1.86 6.82 -10.72
C HIS A 146 1.72 8.19 -11.37
N GLU A 147 0.55 8.49 -11.98
CA GLU A 147 0.31 9.79 -12.63
C GLU A 147 0.30 10.96 -11.64
N LEU A 148 -0.24 10.78 -10.43
CA LEU A 148 -0.20 11.80 -9.38
C LEU A 148 1.23 12.05 -8.88
N ALA A 149 2.01 11.00 -8.68
CA ALA A 149 3.39 11.11 -8.23
C ALA A 149 4.31 11.73 -9.30
N VAL A 150 4.05 11.44 -10.57
CA VAL A 150 4.85 11.87 -11.72
C VAL A 150 3.90 12.35 -12.82
N PRO A 151 3.47 13.62 -12.79
CA PRO A 151 2.53 14.16 -13.75
C PRO A 151 3.00 13.98 -15.20
N GLY A 152 2.11 13.44 -16.03
CA GLY A 152 2.40 13.16 -17.44
C GLY A 152 3.05 11.80 -17.72
N ALA A 153 3.44 11.03 -16.70
CA ALA A 153 4.11 9.75 -16.88
C ALA A 153 3.16 8.62 -17.30
N ASN A 154 1.90 8.63 -16.83
CA ASN A 154 0.99 7.52 -17.06
C ASN A 154 -0.31 7.95 -17.78
N PRO A 155 -0.44 7.69 -19.09
CA PRO A 155 -1.59 8.14 -19.87
C PRO A 155 -2.93 7.54 -19.39
N LEU A 156 -2.95 6.28 -18.96
CA LEU A 156 -4.17 5.65 -18.43
C LEU A 156 -4.46 6.10 -16.99
N GLY A 157 -3.43 6.38 -16.20
CA GLY A 157 -3.56 7.03 -14.90
C GLY A 157 -4.23 8.39 -15.02
N ARG A 158 -3.81 9.19 -16.00
CA ARG A 158 -4.41 10.50 -16.30
C ARG A 158 -5.87 10.38 -16.71
N GLN A 159 -6.22 9.40 -17.57
CA GLN A 159 -7.61 9.14 -17.94
C GLN A 159 -8.46 8.74 -16.72
N ALA A 160 -7.94 7.87 -15.87
CA ALA A 160 -8.63 7.45 -14.65
C ALA A 160 -8.86 8.63 -13.69
N LEU A 161 -7.88 9.50 -13.51
CA LEU A 161 -8.01 10.71 -12.68
C LEU A 161 -9.04 11.70 -13.24
N ALA A 162 -9.07 11.90 -14.57
CA ALA A 162 -10.08 12.72 -15.22
C ALA A 162 -11.50 12.17 -15.02
N ALA A 163 -11.67 10.85 -15.16
CA ALA A 163 -12.95 10.17 -14.95
C ALA A 163 -13.39 10.15 -13.47
N ALA A 164 -12.46 10.13 -12.53
CA ALA A 164 -12.75 10.17 -11.09
C ALA A 164 -13.32 11.51 -10.62
N GLY A 165 -13.05 12.59 -11.34
CA GLY A 165 -13.48 13.94 -10.99
C GLY A 165 -12.83 14.44 -9.70
N ARG A 166 -13.55 15.31 -8.99
CA ARG A 166 -13.02 16.04 -7.80
C ARG A 166 -13.36 15.29 -6.51
N TRP A 167 -12.67 14.19 -6.20
CA TRP A 167 -12.88 13.41 -4.97
C TRP A 167 -12.62 14.21 -3.68
N TRP A 168 -11.87 15.30 -3.76
CA TRP A 168 -11.54 16.21 -2.66
C TRP A 168 -12.61 17.27 -2.38
N ALA A 169 -13.63 17.41 -3.24
CA ALA A 169 -14.62 18.49 -3.15
C ALA A 169 -15.40 18.52 -1.82
N ALA A 170 -15.55 17.36 -1.18
CA ALA A 170 -16.19 17.24 0.13
C ALA A 170 -15.23 17.52 1.32
N GLY A 171 -14.06 18.12 1.08
CA GLY A 171 -13.07 18.48 2.10
C GLY A 171 -12.09 17.35 2.45
N PRO A 172 -11.37 17.45 3.58
CA PRO A 172 -10.36 16.48 4.00
C PRO A 172 -10.91 15.06 4.11
N CYS A 173 -10.12 14.06 3.68
CA CYS A 173 -10.54 12.66 3.68
C CYS A 173 -10.50 11.99 5.06
N VAL A 174 -9.73 12.56 5.99
CA VAL A 174 -9.66 12.22 7.41
C VAL A 174 -9.58 13.50 8.23
N SER A 175 -10.10 13.48 9.46
CA SER A 175 -10.09 14.65 10.34
C SER A 175 -8.67 15.02 10.74
N PRO A 176 -8.22 16.28 10.61
CA PRO A 176 -6.87 16.71 10.99
C PRO A 176 -6.55 16.53 12.49
N GLY A 177 -7.56 16.55 13.35
CA GLY A 177 -7.43 16.64 14.82
C GLY A 177 -7.18 15.33 15.58
N ALA A 178 -7.37 14.17 14.99
CA ALA A 178 -7.27 12.88 15.70
C ALA A 178 -5.82 12.38 15.93
N ALA A 179 -4.80 13.17 15.60
CA ALA A 179 -3.41 12.80 15.81
C ALA A 179 -2.94 12.87 17.28
N ARG A 180 -3.71 13.54 18.15
CA ARG A 180 -3.35 13.71 19.58
C ARG A 180 -3.92 12.66 20.52
N GLU A 181 -5.01 11.98 20.13
CA GLU A 181 -5.68 11.02 21.02
C GLU A 181 -5.12 9.59 20.98
N SER A 182 -4.56 9.15 19.86
CA SER A 182 -4.02 7.78 19.74
C SER A 182 -2.67 7.55 20.41
N ALA A 183 -1.96 8.62 20.86
CA ALA A 183 -0.66 8.51 21.50
C ALA A 183 -0.74 8.33 23.03
N VAL A 184 -1.93 8.52 23.63
CA VAL A 184 -2.10 8.49 25.10
C VAL A 184 -2.70 7.17 25.60
N GLU A 185 -3.33 6.37 24.76
CA GLU A 185 -4.11 5.18 25.19
C GLU A 185 -3.35 3.85 25.20
N THR A 186 -2.04 3.84 24.90
CA THR A 186 -1.20 2.64 25.03
C THR A 186 -0.39 2.56 26.33
N ALA A 187 -0.63 3.43 27.30
CA ALA A 187 -0.02 3.31 28.62
C ALA A 187 -1.03 2.74 29.61
N VAL A 188 -0.72 1.53 30.10
CA VAL A 188 -1.21 0.91 31.34
C VAL A 188 -2.57 0.22 31.29
N LYS A 189 -2.57 -1.08 30.92
CA LYS A 189 -3.41 -2.07 31.59
C LYS A 189 -2.50 -2.90 32.53
N PRO A 190 -2.66 -2.83 33.85
CA PRO A 190 -1.97 -3.76 34.75
C PRO A 190 -2.60 -5.14 34.63
N HIS A 191 -1.76 -6.15 34.40
CA HIS A 191 -2.15 -7.54 34.52
C HIS A 191 -2.53 -7.83 35.98
N GLY A 192 -3.82 -7.91 36.24
CA GLY A 192 -4.37 -8.49 37.45
C GLY A 192 -4.19 -10.01 37.42
N GLY A 193 -3.17 -10.53 38.08
CA GLY A 193 -3.01 -11.95 38.34
C GLY A 193 -4.10 -12.43 39.28
N ARG A 194 -4.92 -13.38 38.85
CA ARG A 194 -5.78 -14.18 39.72
C ARG A 194 -4.93 -15.32 40.29
N PRO A 195 -4.96 -15.58 41.63
CA PRO A 195 -4.30 -16.74 42.19
C PRO A 195 -5.09 -18.02 41.85
N ARG A 196 -4.37 -19.07 41.42
CA ARG A 196 -4.89 -20.42 41.26
C ARG A 196 -5.03 -21.04 42.64
N ALA A 197 -6.23 -21.49 42.95
CA ALA A 197 -6.50 -22.42 44.06
C ALA A 197 -6.04 -23.84 43.70
N ALA A 198 -5.37 -24.47 44.65
CA ALA A 198 -4.91 -25.85 44.60
C ALA A 198 -6.03 -26.78 45.09
N GLY A 199 -6.01 -28.02 44.60
CA GLY A 199 -6.83 -29.19 45.06
C GLY A 199 -7.57 -29.83 43.88
N GLU A 200 -7.65 -31.11 43.66
CA GLU A 200 -7.22 -32.34 44.30
C GLU A 200 -7.33 -33.48 43.26
N THR A 201 -6.43 -34.39 43.33
CA THR A 201 -6.36 -35.84 43.02
C THR A 201 -7.60 -36.60 42.54
N GLY A 202 -7.37 -37.56 41.65
CA GLY A 202 -8.17 -38.78 41.45
C GLY A 202 -8.36 -39.14 39.99
N GLY A 203 -7.58 -40.07 39.46
CA GLY A 203 -7.89 -41.48 39.37
C GLY A 203 -8.42 -41.89 38.02
N ASP A 204 -7.66 -42.77 37.42
CA ASP A 204 -8.06 -43.99 36.69
C ASP A 204 -8.19 -43.95 35.16
N ALA A 205 -7.34 -44.77 34.53
CA ALA A 205 -7.46 -45.31 33.16
C ALA A 205 -8.39 -46.54 33.17
N PRO A 206 -8.91 -47.09 32.07
CA PRO A 206 -8.08 -47.89 31.16
C PRO A 206 -8.46 -47.87 29.63
N GLN A 207 -7.48 -48.22 28.83
CA GLN A 207 -7.37 -49.09 27.64
C GLN A 207 -8.61 -49.55 26.85
N GLY A 208 -8.46 -49.58 25.51
CA GLY A 208 -9.25 -50.40 24.59
C GLY A 208 -9.10 -50.00 23.12
N THR A 209 -8.14 -50.54 22.42
CA THR A 209 -8.10 -51.52 21.31
C THR A 209 -8.70 -51.07 19.95
N GLN A 210 -7.83 -50.99 18.94
CA GLN A 210 -7.70 -51.75 17.67
C GLN A 210 -8.81 -51.67 16.59
N GLY A 211 -8.33 -51.51 15.35
CA GLY A 211 -8.94 -51.97 14.12
C GLY A 211 -8.96 -50.84 13.06
N GLY A 212 -8.22 -50.74 11.97
CA GLY A 212 -7.72 -51.77 11.08
C GLY A 212 -8.43 -51.66 9.72
N ARG A 213 -7.62 -51.46 8.65
CA ARG A 213 -7.83 -51.63 7.20
C ARG A 213 -7.99 -50.34 6.41
N ALA A 214 -7.01 -49.97 5.58
CA ALA A 214 -6.53 -50.52 4.30
C ALA A 214 -7.55 -50.39 3.14
N GLY A 215 -7.19 -49.68 2.06
CA GLY A 215 -7.86 -49.72 0.77
C GLY A 215 -7.49 -48.51 -0.13
N ALA A 216 -6.40 -48.57 -0.88
CA ALA A 216 -6.28 -48.01 -2.21
C ALA A 216 -6.62 -49.14 -3.20
N PRO A 217 -6.66 -48.94 -4.57
CA PRO A 217 -6.34 -47.82 -5.45
C PRO A 217 -7.26 -47.65 -6.71
N GLU A 218 -6.72 -46.94 -7.75
CA GLU A 218 -7.03 -46.93 -9.20
C GLU A 218 -8.09 -45.93 -9.68
N ALA A 219 -7.66 -44.96 -10.44
CA ALA A 219 -7.36 -44.81 -11.87
C ALA A 219 -8.60 -44.70 -12.80
N ARG A 220 -8.80 -43.50 -13.35
CA ARG A 220 -8.87 -43.19 -14.79
C ARG A 220 -8.87 -41.66 -15.00
#